data_7622174f8786deaec2eaf0854b674b69
#
_entry.id   7622174f8786deaec2eaf0854b674b69
#
_cell.length_a   1.000
_cell.length_b   1.000
_cell.length_c   1.000
_cell.angle_alpha   90.00
_cell.angle_beta   90.00
_cell.angle_gamma   90.00
#
_symmetry.space_group_name_H-M   'P 1'
#
loop_
_entity.id
_entity.type
_entity.pdbx_description
1 polymer ?
#
loop_
_entity_poly.entity_id
_entity_poly.type
_entity_poly.pdbx_seq_one_letter_code
_entity_poly.pdbx_strand_id
1 'polypeptide(L)'
;AHNNAQPEPLSQPRHIVAVSPGEVPWNDAEMARMQALNERDVAIDYAFMVTVEKLMRHGCENVPDYMLSGSRGDFTGVGDIHFFYSADEVLYGALPDFEEACKRANVSYTVSARPKMVHCYCMLPIFKEAKEDFAKIVDILKK
;
A
#
# COMPACT_ATOMS: atom_id res chain seq x y z
N ALA A 1 -5.38 -5.89 -9.35
CA ALA A 1 -6.59 -5.18 -9.81
C ALA A 1 -6.58 -4.95 -11.31
N HIS A 2 -5.67 -4.09 -11.84
CA HIS A 2 -5.67 -3.76 -13.28
C HIS A 2 -5.52 -4.99 -14.19
N ASN A 3 -4.66 -5.93 -13.83
CA ASN A 3 -4.47 -7.18 -14.57
C ASN A 3 -5.77 -7.99 -14.70
N ASN A 4 -6.52 -8.13 -13.59
CA ASN A 4 -7.78 -8.88 -13.58
C ASN A 4 -8.92 -8.17 -14.37
N ALA A 5 -8.78 -6.88 -14.62
CA ALA A 5 -9.71 -6.12 -15.44
C ALA A 5 -9.43 -6.23 -16.96
N GLN A 6 -8.35 -6.91 -17.36
CA GLN A 6 -8.03 -7.12 -18.78
C GLN A 6 -8.79 -8.30 -19.37
N PRO A 7 -9.12 -8.28 -20.67
CA PRO A 7 -9.74 -9.42 -21.36
C PRO A 7 -8.88 -10.70 -21.33
N GLU A 8 -7.56 -10.54 -21.35
CA GLU A 8 -6.56 -11.62 -21.29
C GLU A 8 -5.56 -11.30 -20.17
N PRO A 9 -5.89 -11.63 -18.89
CA PRO A 9 -5.01 -11.32 -17.77
C PRO A 9 -3.75 -12.19 -17.81
N LEU A 10 -2.62 -11.59 -17.47
CA LEU A 10 -1.36 -12.31 -17.26
C LEU A 10 -1.44 -13.17 -15.99
N SER A 11 -0.57 -14.17 -15.91
CA SER A 11 -0.39 -14.96 -14.68
C SER A 11 -0.07 -14.06 -13.50
N GLN A 12 -0.73 -14.28 -12.36
CA GLN A 12 -0.48 -13.52 -11.15
C GLN A 12 0.85 -13.90 -10.50
N PRO A 13 1.56 -12.97 -9.86
CA PRO A 13 2.77 -13.27 -9.12
C PRO A 13 2.48 -14.15 -7.91
N ARG A 14 3.43 -15.01 -7.54
CA ARG A 14 3.34 -15.86 -6.33
C ARG A 14 3.42 -15.02 -5.06
N HIS A 15 4.32 -14.06 -5.03
CA HIS A 15 4.53 -13.16 -3.90
C HIS A 15 4.53 -11.72 -4.37
N ILE A 16 3.89 -10.86 -3.60
CA ILE A 16 3.92 -9.40 -3.77
C ILE A 16 4.50 -8.81 -2.50
N VAL A 17 5.55 -8.01 -2.65
CA VAL A 17 6.08 -7.20 -1.57
C VAL A 17 5.63 -5.76 -1.81
N ALA A 18 4.82 -5.26 -0.90
CA ALA A 18 4.28 -3.91 -0.94
C ALA A 18 4.97 -3.07 0.15
N VAL A 19 5.83 -2.15 -0.27
CA VAL A 19 6.57 -1.26 0.63
C VAL A 19 5.88 0.08 0.68
N SER A 20 5.38 0.45 1.84
CA SER A 20 4.63 1.68 2.07
C SER A 20 3.55 1.93 0.99
N PRO A 21 2.74 0.92 0.60
CA PRO A 21 1.73 1.14 -0.41
C PRO A 21 0.72 2.15 0.11
N GLY A 22 0.42 3.12 -0.73
CA GLY A 22 -0.58 4.14 -0.45
C GLY A 22 -1.65 4.16 -1.52
N GLU A 23 -2.72 4.87 -1.20
CA GLU A 23 -3.80 5.12 -2.13
C GLU A 23 -4.44 6.48 -1.86
N VAL A 24 -5.20 6.96 -2.81
CA VAL A 24 -6.10 8.09 -2.57
C VAL A 24 -7.18 7.61 -1.60
N PRO A 25 -7.35 8.25 -0.42
CA PRO A 25 -8.35 7.83 0.53
C PRO A 25 -9.75 7.96 -0.06
N TRP A 26 -10.56 6.93 0.08
CA TRP A 26 -11.87 6.84 -0.58
C TRP A 26 -13.05 6.82 0.40
N ASN A 27 -12.78 6.78 1.73
CA ASN A 27 -13.80 6.82 2.76
C ASN A 27 -13.34 7.63 3.98
N ASP A 28 -14.32 8.11 4.78
CA ASP A 28 -14.05 8.96 5.94
C ASP A 28 -13.20 8.27 7.00
N ALA A 29 -13.34 6.96 7.17
CA ALA A 29 -12.57 6.20 8.16
C ALA A 29 -11.08 6.14 7.79
N GLU A 30 -10.77 5.93 6.53
CA GLU A 30 -9.40 5.96 6.01
C GLU A 30 -8.80 7.37 6.11
N MET A 31 -9.56 8.40 5.69
CA MET A 31 -9.15 9.79 5.84
C MET A 31 -8.81 10.13 7.29
N ALA A 32 -9.66 9.74 8.24
CA ALA A 32 -9.42 9.99 9.65
C ALA A 32 -8.15 9.30 10.18
N ARG A 33 -7.88 8.05 9.74
CA ARG A 33 -6.66 7.32 10.11
C ARG A 33 -5.40 8.00 9.56
N MET A 34 -5.42 8.38 8.28
CA MET A 34 -4.30 9.09 7.64
C MET A 34 -4.05 10.46 8.31
N GLN A 35 -5.10 11.23 8.58
CA GLN A 35 -4.99 12.52 9.29
C GLN A 35 -4.39 12.37 10.69
N ALA A 36 -4.77 11.33 11.43
CA ALA A 36 -4.23 11.07 12.76
C ALA A 36 -2.71 10.76 12.77
N LEU A 37 -2.16 10.35 11.64
CA LEU A 37 -0.73 10.09 11.47
C LEU A 37 0.06 11.29 10.94
N ASN A 38 -0.61 12.34 10.47
CA ASN A 38 0.01 13.46 9.76
C ASN A 38 1.10 14.19 10.57
N GLU A 39 0.91 14.35 11.89
CA GLU A 39 1.91 15.01 12.75
C GLU A 39 3.13 14.14 13.04
N ARG A 40 3.04 12.83 12.77
CA ARG A 40 4.09 11.84 13.03
C ARG A 40 4.92 11.54 11.78
N ASP A 41 4.33 11.70 10.62
CA ASP A 41 5.01 11.47 9.34
C ASP A 41 5.87 12.69 8.97
N VAL A 42 7.17 12.45 8.83
CA VAL A 42 8.13 13.49 8.45
C VAL A 42 8.40 13.53 6.94
N ALA A 43 7.78 12.65 6.17
CA ALA A 43 8.02 12.50 4.74
C ALA A 43 6.79 12.86 3.89
N ILE A 44 5.59 12.49 4.34
CA ILE A 44 4.35 12.66 3.57
C ILE A 44 3.37 13.49 4.38
N ASP A 45 2.87 14.57 3.78
CA ASP A 45 1.78 15.37 4.32
C ASP A 45 0.43 14.84 3.78
N TYR A 46 -0.56 14.67 4.65
CA TYR A 46 -1.90 14.27 4.25
C TYR A 46 -2.52 15.19 3.19
N ALA A 47 -2.26 16.51 3.23
CA ALA A 47 -2.73 17.45 2.23
C ALA A 47 -2.20 17.13 0.81
N PHE A 48 -1.02 16.49 0.73
CA PHE A 48 -0.49 16.01 -0.53
C PHE A 48 -1.37 14.90 -1.13
N MET A 49 -1.88 13.99 -0.30
CA MET A 49 -2.75 12.90 -0.76
C MET A 49 -4.06 13.44 -1.40
N VAL A 50 -4.63 14.49 -0.82
CA VAL A 50 -5.80 15.18 -1.42
C VAL A 50 -5.45 15.86 -2.74
N THR A 51 -4.23 16.36 -2.88
CA THR A 51 -3.76 16.99 -4.12
C THR A 51 -3.48 15.95 -5.20
N VAL A 52 -2.94 14.79 -4.83
CA VAL A 52 -2.65 13.68 -5.75
C VAL A 52 -3.90 13.23 -6.48
N GLU A 53 -5.04 13.13 -5.81
CA GLU A 53 -6.31 12.78 -6.45
C GLU A 53 -6.64 13.73 -7.61
N LYS A 54 -6.55 15.04 -7.37
CA LYS A 54 -6.82 16.06 -8.40
C LYS A 54 -5.87 15.95 -9.58
N LEU A 55 -4.59 15.67 -9.31
CA LEU A 55 -3.57 15.49 -10.34
C LEU A 55 -3.83 14.22 -11.16
N MET A 56 -4.15 13.11 -10.52
CA MET A 56 -4.42 11.84 -11.20
C MET A 56 -5.69 11.88 -12.05
N ARG A 57 -6.69 12.67 -11.66
CA ARG A 57 -7.92 12.86 -12.42
C ARG A 57 -7.79 13.94 -13.51
N HIS A 58 -6.69 14.70 -13.54
CA HIS A 58 -6.55 15.82 -14.46
C HIS A 58 -6.64 15.37 -15.94
N GLY A 59 -7.66 15.86 -16.65
CA GLY A 59 -7.90 15.50 -18.04
C GLY A 59 -8.48 14.09 -18.27
N CYS A 60 -8.81 13.35 -17.21
CA CYS A 60 -9.37 11.99 -17.26
C CYS A 60 -10.68 11.94 -16.50
N GLU A 61 -11.81 11.94 -17.20
CA GLU A 61 -13.15 11.92 -16.56
C GLU A 61 -13.51 10.53 -16.00
N ASN A 62 -12.95 9.45 -16.54
CA ASN A 62 -13.30 8.06 -16.23
C ASN A 62 -12.11 7.24 -15.72
N VAL A 63 -11.45 7.69 -14.64
CA VAL A 63 -10.40 6.90 -13.99
C VAL A 63 -11.07 5.83 -13.12
N PRO A 64 -10.83 4.53 -13.36
CA PRO A 64 -11.38 3.47 -12.53
C PRO A 64 -10.91 3.63 -11.07
N ASP A 65 -11.81 3.38 -10.12
CA ASP A 65 -11.54 3.57 -8.69
C ASP A 65 -10.30 2.82 -8.19
N TYR A 66 -10.06 1.61 -8.67
CA TYR A 66 -8.88 0.82 -8.30
C TYR A 66 -7.55 1.41 -8.76
N MET A 67 -7.55 2.34 -9.71
CA MET A 67 -6.33 3.05 -10.15
C MET A 67 -5.97 4.20 -9.22
N LEU A 68 -6.93 4.69 -8.45
CA LEU A 68 -6.74 5.73 -7.44
C LEU A 68 -6.58 5.12 -6.05
N SER A 69 -7.41 4.12 -5.76
CA SER A 69 -7.48 3.45 -4.46
C SER A 69 -7.31 1.95 -4.69
N GLY A 70 -6.07 1.47 -4.53
CA GLY A 70 -5.68 0.08 -4.84
C GLY A 70 -6.47 -0.96 -4.07
N SER A 71 -6.88 -0.68 -2.84
CA SER A 71 -7.69 -1.55 -1.98
C SER A 71 -9.08 -1.84 -2.55
N ARG A 72 -9.58 -0.99 -3.47
CA ARG A 72 -10.85 -1.20 -4.19
C ARG A 72 -10.73 -2.13 -5.39
N GLY A 73 -9.52 -2.60 -5.69
CA GLY A 73 -9.28 -3.51 -6.79
C GLY A 73 -9.68 -4.95 -6.52
N ASP A 74 -9.72 -5.74 -7.59
CA ASP A 74 -9.88 -7.18 -7.53
C ASP A 74 -8.51 -7.83 -7.25
N PHE A 75 -8.40 -8.57 -6.14
CA PHE A 75 -7.21 -9.30 -5.72
C PHE A 75 -7.34 -10.81 -5.98
N THR A 76 -8.39 -11.26 -6.66
CA THR A 76 -8.62 -12.68 -6.95
C THR A 76 -7.43 -13.28 -7.70
N GLY A 77 -6.97 -14.42 -7.22
CA GLY A 77 -5.87 -15.17 -7.83
C GLY A 77 -4.47 -14.61 -7.56
N VAL A 78 -4.37 -13.49 -6.83
CA VAL A 78 -3.07 -12.98 -6.36
C VAL A 78 -2.50 -13.96 -5.33
N GLY A 79 -1.20 -14.17 -5.34
CA GLY A 79 -0.50 -14.95 -4.31
C GLY A 79 -0.38 -14.20 -2.98
N ASP A 80 0.59 -14.58 -2.16
CA ASP A 80 0.78 -13.95 -0.86
C ASP A 80 1.20 -12.48 -1.00
N ILE A 81 0.64 -11.60 -0.16
CA ILE A 81 1.02 -10.18 -0.10
C ILE A 81 1.74 -9.89 1.22
N HIS A 82 2.88 -9.21 1.14
CA HIS A 82 3.69 -8.85 2.29
C HIS A 82 3.81 -7.33 2.38
N PHE A 83 3.11 -6.73 3.35
CA PHE A 83 3.10 -5.29 3.59
C PHE A 83 4.23 -4.89 4.53
N PHE A 84 4.98 -3.84 4.15
CA PHE A 84 6.01 -3.21 4.99
C PHE A 84 5.70 -1.73 5.13
N TYR A 85 5.51 -1.26 6.38
CA TYR A 85 5.16 0.13 6.67
C TYR A 85 5.99 0.70 7.82
N SER A 86 6.24 2.01 7.79
CA SER A 86 6.40 2.73 9.04
C SER A 86 5.04 2.80 9.75
N ALA A 87 5.01 2.51 11.05
CA ALA A 87 3.77 2.69 11.83
C ALA A 87 3.43 4.16 12.09
N ASP A 88 4.31 5.07 11.68
CA ASP A 88 4.18 6.51 11.86
C ASP A 88 3.93 7.28 10.55
N GLU A 89 3.87 6.59 9.40
CA GLU A 89 3.60 7.24 8.12
C GLU A 89 2.10 7.37 7.82
N VAL A 90 1.73 8.43 7.12
CA VAL A 90 0.35 8.72 6.69
C VAL A 90 -0.25 7.54 5.92
N LEU A 91 0.51 6.92 5.02
CA LEU A 91 0.04 5.81 4.18
C LEU A 91 -0.29 4.54 4.98
N TYR A 92 0.22 4.38 6.20
CA TYR A 92 -0.19 3.29 7.09
C TYR A 92 -1.69 3.31 7.42
N GLY A 93 -2.32 4.49 7.32
CA GLY A 93 -3.76 4.65 7.47
C GLY A 93 -4.61 3.88 6.44
N ALA A 94 -4.04 3.52 5.29
CA ALA A 94 -4.69 2.72 4.24
C ALA A 94 -4.65 1.20 4.53
N LEU A 95 -3.78 0.74 5.43
CA LEU A 95 -3.60 -0.71 5.66
C LEU A 95 -4.89 -1.47 5.96
N PRO A 96 -5.82 -1.00 6.81
CA PRO A 96 -7.06 -1.73 7.09
C PRO A 96 -7.91 -2.01 5.84
N ASP A 97 -7.91 -1.09 4.86
CA ASP A 97 -8.64 -1.25 3.61
C ASP A 97 -7.96 -2.27 2.70
N PHE A 98 -6.62 -2.31 2.66
CA PHE A 98 -5.86 -3.37 1.98
C PHE A 98 -6.07 -4.74 2.64
N GLU A 99 -6.08 -4.83 3.97
CA GLU A 99 -6.38 -6.07 4.69
C GLU A 99 -7.78 -6.59 4.36
N GLU A 100 -8.76 -5.70 4.30
CA GLU A 100 -10.13 -6.06 3.90
C GLU A 100 -10.20 -6.54 2.45
N ALA A 101 -9.44 -5.92 1.54
CA ALA A 101 -9.33 -6.37 0.16
C ALA A 101 -8.72 -7.78 0.07
N CYS A 102 -7.67 -8.08 0.85
CA CYS A 102 -7.09 -9.42 0.93
C CYS A 102 -8.08 -10.44 1.47
N LYS A 103 -8.79 -10.13 2.56
CA LYS A 103 -9.82 -11.00 3.16
C LYS A 103 -10.94 -11.29 2.16
N ARG A 104 -11.45 -10.26 1.48
CA ARG A 104 -12.51 -10.38 0.48
C ARG A 104 -12.13 -11.31 -0.68
N ALA A 105 -10.86 -11.28 -1.09
CA ALA A 105 -10.32 -12.12 -2.16
C ALA A 105 -9.74 -13.46 -1.67
N ASN A 106 -9.79 -13.74 -0.36
CA ASN A 106 -9.17 -14.92 0.28
C ASN A 106 -7.67 -15.03 -0.03
N VAL A 107 -6.95 -13.90 0.00
CA VAL A 107 -5.51 -13.80 -0.22
C VAL A 107 -4.78 -13.76 1.11
N SER A 108 -3.76 -14.61 1.25
CA SER A 108 -2.86 -14.60 2.42
C SER A 108 -2.04 -13.30 2.45
N TYR A 109 -1.88 -12.73 3.63
CA TYR A 109 -1.03 -11.56 3.77
C TYR A 109 -0.29 -11.54 5.11
N THR A 110 0.81 -10.77 5.13
CA THR A 110 1.56 -10.46 6.35
C THR A 110 1.80 -8.95 6.43
N VAL A 111 1.94 -8.44 7.65
CA VAL A 111 2.23 -7.02 7.91
C VAL A 111 3.47 -6.91 8.77
N SER A 112 4.43 -6.11 8.32
CA SER A 112 5.58 -5.63 9.08
C SER A 112 5.47 -4.13 9.24
N ALA A 113 5.08 -3.64 10.42
CA ALA A 113 5.00 -2.21 10.71
C ALA A 113 6.00 -1.86 11.82
N ARG A 114 6.90 -0.91 11.55
CA ARG A 114 7.94 -0.46 12.48
C ARG A 114 7.65 0.97 12.94
N PRO A 115 7.57 1.24 14.25
CA PRO A 115 7.46 2.61 14.75
C PRO A 115 8.78 3.37 14.56
N LYS A 116 8.69 4.70 14.52
CA LYS A 116 9.83 5.63 14.42
C LYS A 116 10.68 5.46 13.15
N MET A 117 10.06 4.96 12.10
CA MET A 117 10.67 4.87 10.78
C MET A 117 10.07 5.92 9.85
N VAL A 118 10.74 6.16 8.73
CA VAL A 118 10.26 7.05 7.66
C VAL A 118 9.58 6.24 6.57
N HIS A 119 8.87 6.90 5.68
CA HIS A 119 8.30 6.29 4.47
C HIS A 119 9.34 5.47 3.71
N CYS A 120 8.97 4.27 3.27
CA CYS A 120 9.82 3.32 2.56
C CYS A 120 11.14 2.96 3.30
N TYR A 121 11.16 3.01 4.63
CA TYR A 121 12.39 2.83 5.43
C TYR A 121 13.17 1.57 5.09
N CYS A 122 12.50 0.46 4.79
CA CYS A 122 13.16 -0.81 4.50
C CYS A 122 13.97 -0.80 3.20
N MET A 123 13.77 0.20 2.33
CA MET A 123 14.59 0.43 1.13
C MET A 123 15.83 1.29 1.42
N LEU A 124 15.96 1.82 2.64
CA LEU A 124 17.06 2.66 3.09
C LEU A 124 17.91 1.90 4.13
N PRO A 125 18.90 1.09 3.75
CA PRO A 125 19.60 0.17 4.65
C PRO A 125 20.59 0.87 5.61
N ILE A 126 20.23 2.05 6.11
CA ILE A 126 21.00 2.83 7.08
C ILE A 126 20.65 2.43 8.52
N PHE A 127 19.40 2.03 8.79
CA PHE A 127 18.95 1.60 10.11
C PHE A 127 19.06 0.08 10.27
N LYS A 128 19.19 -0.40 11.50
CA LYS A 128 19.19 -1.83 11.81
C LYS A 128 17.88 -2.49 11.37
N GLU A 129 16.76 -1.88 11.71
CA GLU A 129 15.40 -2.31 11.39
C GLU A 129 15.19 -2.41 9.87
N ALA A 130 15.70 -1.44 9.11
CA ALA A 130 15.64 -1.44 7.66
C ALA A 130 16.42 -2.62 7.05
N LYS A 131 17.63 -2.92 7.58
CA LYS A 131 18.42 -4.07 7.13
C LYS A 131 17.74 -5.40 7.43
N GLU A 132 17.14 -5.53 8.62
CA GLU A 132 16.38 -6.72 9.00
C GLU A 132 15.19 -6.98 8.09
N ASP A 133 14.39 -5.93 7.80
CA ASP A 133 13.21 -6.08 6.98
C ASP A 133 13.56 -6.20 5.49
N PHE A 134 14.62 -5.54 5.03
CA PHE A 134 15.15 -5.77 3.68
C PHE A 134 15.59 -7.23 3.48
N ALA A 135 16.26 -7.82 4.47
CA ALA A 135 16.63 -9.25 4.42
C ALA A 135 15.38 -10.15 4.32
N LYS A 136 14.31 -9.86 5.08
CA LYS A 136 13.03 -10.59 4.94
C LYS A 136 12.43 -10.46 3.55
N ILE A 137 12.46 -9.26 2.95
CA ILE A 137 12.00 -9.02 1.58
C ILE A 137 12.76 -9.92 0.60
N VAL A 138 14.08 -9.95 0.71
CA VAL A 138 14.92 -10.81 -0.14
C VAL A 138 14.58 -12.28 0.04
N ASP A 139 14.33 -12.74 1.27
CA ASP A 139 13.99 -14.14 1.56
C ASP A 139 12.58 -14.52 1.03
N ILE A 140 11.63 -13.58 1.04
CA ILE A 140 10.30 -13.76 0.43
C ILE A 140 10.44 -13.96 -1.07
N LEU A 141 11.21 -13.10 -1.74
CA LEU A 141 11.35 -13.10 -3.19
C LEU A 141 12.19 -14.26 -3.75
N LYS A 142 12.88 -15.02 -2.89
CA LYS A 142 13.62 -16.24 -3.28
C LYS A 142 12.78 -17.52 -3.24
N LYS A 143 11.58 -17.47 -2.70
CA LYS A 143 10.64 -18.62 -2.62
C LYS A 143 9.82 -18.77 -3.89
#